data_f61055ee1cc56402376e6977257721b8
#
_entry.id   f61055ee1cc56402376e6977257721b8
#
_cell.length_a   1.000
_cell.length_b   1.000
_cell.length_c   1.000
_cell.angle_alpha   90.00
_cell.angle_beta   90.00
_cell.angle_gamma   90.00
#
_symmetry.space_group_name_H-M   'P 1'
#
loop_
_entity.id
_entity.type
_entity.pdbx_description
1 polymer ?
#
loop_
_entity_poly.entity_id
_entity_poly.type
_entity_poly.pdbx_seq_one_letter_code
_entity_poly.pdbx_strand_id
1 'polypeptide(L)'
;MATLFLIIIYLAFISLGIPDSLLGAAWPMMRPDLGVSFGYAGILSMIVAGGTIVSSLASGSLVQRIGTGRLTLISCCLTAGALLGFGWAPSVAWLAVLAIPLGLGGGAIDAALNHYVADNYKAHHMNWLHCFWGVGATAGPIIMSFYMAEHNSWREGYTAVALIQFSLVAILLITLPLWKRVAAIREKEQIGNPAPPAQAEAESKASSGSLSKNVLRIRGVKPSLAAFLIYCGAESLVGLWGASYLAGARNIAAETAALWISLYYGGITVGRLVTGFITLKVRNTVLIRWGQIVAVAGGVILLLPNPSFMLAGLILIGLGLAPIYPGLLHETPARFGRENAARLMGFQMAVAYTGTTFLPPLFGVLAMRTDISVLPAIFLILMTVMLLSAEKVNRILHNHSASAQK
;
A
#
# COMPACT_ATOMS: atom_id res chain seq x y z
N MET A 1 23.07 1.19 18.51
CA MET A 1 21.99 2.19 18.50
C MET A 1 21.30 2.27 17.15
N ALA A 2 22.00 2.42 16.03
CA ALA A 2 21.40 2.52 14.70
C ALA A 2 20.51 1.32 14.32
N THR A 3 20.95 0.08 14.61
CA THR A 3 20.18 -1.14 14.34
C THR A 3 18.88 -1.21 15.15
N LEU A 4 18.93 -0.90 16.45
CA LEU A 4 17.72 -0.88 17.30
C LEU A 4 16.71 0.15 16.82
N PHE A 5 17.19 1.31 16.39
CA PHE A 5 16.36 2.37 15.85
C PHE A 5 15.67 1.97 14.55
N LEU A 6 16.40 1.27 13.67
CA LEU A 6 15.85 0.75 12.43
C LEU A 6 14.77 -0.33 12.67
N ILE A 7 14.96 -1.18 13.69
CA ILE A 7 13.94 -2.16 14.11
C ILE A 7 12.65 -1.45 14.54
N ILE A 8 12.75 -0.35 15.29
CA ILE A 8 11.57 0.42 15.71
C ILE A 8 10.82 0.99 14.50
N ILE A 9 11.54 1.48 13.49
CA ILE A 9 10.93 1.97 12.24
C ILE A 9 10.20 0.83 11.52
N TYR A 10 10.81 -0.36 11.43
CA TYR A 10 10.19 -1.52 10.79
C TYR A 10 8.96 -2.02 11.57
N LEU A 11 9.01 -2.03 12.90
CA LEU A 11 7.84 -2.35 13.73
C LEU A 11 6.69 -1.36 13.50
N ALA A 12 7.00 -0.07 13.35
CA ALA A 12 5.98 0.93 13.01
C ALA A 12 5.35 0.68 11.62
N PHE A 13 6.10 0.13 10.66
CA PHE A 13 5.58 -0.25 9.35
C PHE A 13 4.76 -1.55 9.37
N ILE A 14 5.11 -2.53 10.21
CA ILE A 14 4.23 -3.69 10.48
C ILE A 14 2.89 -3.18 11.02
N SER A 15 2.95 -2.30 12.00
CA SER A 15 1.78 -1.69 12.62
C SER A 15 0.90 -0.90 11.63
N LEU A 16 1.49 -0.32 10.60
CA LEU A 16 0.76 0.34 9.51
C LEU A 16 0.07 -0.66 8.59
N GLY A 17 0.74 -1.78 8.27
CA GLY A 17 0.19 -2.80 7.38
C GLY A 17 -0.99 -3.57 7.96
N ILE A 18 -1.01 -3.81 9.27
CA ILE A 18 -2.08 -4.59 9.91
C ILE A 18 -3.47 -3.99 9.66
N PRO A 19 -3.75 -2.70 9.91
CA PRO A 19 -5.07 -2.11 9.70
C PRO A 19 -5.52 -2.09 8.25
N ASP A 20 -4.60 -1.94 7.31
CA ASP A 20 -4.90 -1.80 5.87
C ASP A 20 -5.65 -3.00 5.29
N SER A 21 -5.46 -4.18 5.88
CA SER A 21 -6.05 -5.45 5.43
C SER A 21 -7.27 -5.90 6.24
N LEU A 22 -7.52 -5.29 7.41
CA LEU A 22 -8.53 -5.77 8.36
C LEU A 22 -9.97 -5.59 7.86
N LEU A 23 -10.29 -4.43 7.30
CA LEU A 23 -11.67 -4.11 6.90
C LEU A 23 -12.19 -5.12 5.87
N GLY A 24 -11.38 -5.44 4.86
CA GLY A 24 -11.75 -6.42 3.85
C GLY A 24 -11.89 -7.83 4.42
N ALA A 25 -10.99 -8.24 5.30
CA ALA A 25 -11.01 -9.57 5.93
C ALA A 25 -12.22 -9.77 6.86
N ALA A 26 -12.57 -8.74 7.63
CA ALA A 26 -13.66 -8.80 8.61
C ALA A 26 -15.05 -8.55 7.99
N TRP A 27 -15.14 -7.91 6.82
CA TRP A 27 -16.41 -7.44 6.26
C TRP A 27 -17.48 -8.51 6.07
N PRO A 28 -17.17 -9.77 5.67
CA PRO A 28 -18.18 -10.81 5.56
C PRO A 28 -18.95 -11.06 6.86
N MET A 29 -18.31 -10.92 8.02
CA MET A 29 -18.95 -11.05 9.34
C MET A 29 -19.49 -9.71 9.86
N MET A 30 -18.79 -8.59 9.64
CA MET A 30 -19.21 -7.27 10.09
C MET A 30 -20.52 -6.82 9.44
N ARG A 31 -20.69 -7.06 8.15
CA ARG A 31 -21.84 -6.60 7.38
C ARG A 31 -23.18 -7.13 7.94
N PRO A 32 -23.39 -8.45 8.10
CA PRO A 32 -24.65 -8.96 8.62
C PRO A 32 -24.86 -8.55 10.08
N ASP A 33 -23.82 -8.51 10.90
CA ASP A 33 -23.88 -8.12 12.31
C ASP A 33 -24.31 -6.65 12.49
N LEU A 34 -23.86 -5.76 11.60
CA LEU A 34 -24.25 -4.34 11.60
C LEU A 34 -25.55 -4.07 10.83
N GLY A 35 -26.10 -5.05 10.13
CA GLY A 35 -27.34 -4.91 9.35
C GLY A 35 -27.25 -3.91 8.19
N VAL A 36 -26.08 -3.76 7.57
CA VAL A 36 -25.83 -2.73 6.55
C VAL A 36 -25.69 -3.29 5.14
N SER A 37 -25.85 -2.42 4.13
CA SER A 37 -25.68 -2.81 2.74
C SER A 37 -24.20 -3.07 2.41
N PHE A 38 -24.00 -3.89 1.35
CA PHE A 38 -22.67 -4.34 0.92
C PHE A 38 -21.67 -3.20 0.68
N GLY A 39 -22.11 -2.11 0.06
CA GLY A 39 -21.25 -0.99 -0.36
C GLY A 39 -20.61 -0.18 0.76
N TYR A 40 -21.05 -0.32 2.01
CA TYR A 40 -20.49 0.49 3.11
C TYR A 40 -19.00 0.23 3.38
N ALA A 41 -18.46 -0.96 3.11
CA ALA A 41 -17.01 -1.17 3.20
C ALA A 41 -16.23 -0.26 2.24
N GLY A 42 -16.75 -0.05 1.04
CA GLY A 42 -16.16 0.89 0.09
C GLY A 42 -16.20 2.33 0.60
N ILE A 43 -17.28 2.76 1.24
CA ILE A 43 -17.39 4.10 1.84
C ILE A 43 -16.39 4.26 2.99
N LEU A 44 -16.31 3.28 3.89
CA LEU A 44 -15.35 3.28 4.99
C LEU A 44 -13.90 3.34 4.48
N SER A 45 -13.57 2.51 3.49
CA SER A 45 -12.27 2.52 2.83
C SER A 45 -11.94 3.88 2.20
N MET A 46 -12.93 4.53 1.56
CA MET A 46 -12.76 5.86 0.97
C MET A 46 -12.52 6.94 2.04
N ILE A 47 -13.19 6.86 3.20
CA ILE A 47 -12.95 7.79 4.31
C ILE A 47 -11.52 7.61 4.87
N VAL A 48 -11.09 6.37 5.08
CA VAL A 48 -9.71 6.07 5.51
C VAL A 48 -8.70 6.63 4.50
N ALA A 49 -8.88 6.32 3.20
CA ALA A 49 -7.98 6.79 2.14
C ALA A 49 -7.96 8.32 2.04
N GLY A 50 -9.12 8.99 2.19
CA GLY A 50 -9.20 10.45 2.26
C GLY A 50 -8.40 11.03 3.43
N GLY A 51 -8.52 10.45 4.62
CA GLY A 51 -7.70 10.80 5.79
C GLY A 51 -6.20 10.59 5.54
N THR A 52 -5.84 9.48 4.92
CA THR A 52 -4.45 9.16 4.53
C THR A 52 -3.87 10.21 3.59
N ILE A 53 -4.60 10.60 2.55
CA ILE A 53 -4.16 11.65 1.61
C ILE A 53 -3.94 12.98 2.33
N VAL A 54 -4.90 13.42 3.15
CA VAL A 54 -4.83 14.69 3.88
C VAL A 54 -3.63 14.72 4.83
N SER A 55 -3.43 13.66 5.61
CA SER A 55 -2.33 13.61 6.58
C SER A 55 -0.96 13.45 5.92
N SER A 56 -0.87 12.71 4.82
CA SER A 56 0.38 12.59 4.04
C SER A 56 0.81 13.93 3.48
N LEU A 57 -0.11 14.74 2.95
CA LEU A 57 0.17 16.10 2.47
C LEU A 57 0.63 17.04 3.60
N ALA A 58 0.06 16.90 4.80
CA ALA A 58 0.40 17.71 5.96
C ALA A 58 1.68 17.23 6.68
N SER A 59 2.12 15.99 6.44
CA SER A 59 3.18 15.32 7.22
C SER A 59 4.51 16.08 7.19
N GLY A 60 4.92 16.61 6.04
CA GLY A 60 6.17 17.40 5.93
C GLY A 60 6.18 18.61 6.86
N SER A 61 5.10 19.39 6.91
CA SER A 61 4.95 20.54 7.81
C SER A 61 4.89 20.11 9.29
N LEU A 62 4.23 18.98 9.57
CA LEU A 62 4.14 18.44 10.92
C LEU A 62 5.50 17.91 11.41
N VAL A 63 6.25 17.20 10.57
CA VAL A 63 7.61 16.74 10.88
C VAL A 63 8.53 17.91 11.23
N GLN A 64 8.45 19.02 10.48
CA GLN A 64 9.24 20.22 10.77
C GLN A 64 8.88 20.86 12.12
N ARG A 65 7.61 20.81 12.54
CA ARG A 65 7.15 21.43 13.80
C ARG A 65 7.39 20.58 15.04
N ILE A 66 7.07 19.28 14.97
CA ILE A 66 7.07 18.40 16.15
C ILE A 66 8.10 17.28 16.09
N GLY A 67 8.75 17.07 14.93
CA GLY A 67 9.71 16.01 14.67
C GLY A 67 9.10 14.66 14.33
N THR A 68 9.83 13.82 13.57
CA THR A 68 9.35 12.52 13.07
C THR A 68 8.92 11.58 14.20
N GLY A 69 9.68 11.48 15.29
CA GLY A 69 9.36 10.55 16.38
C GLY A 69 8.06 10.88 17.12
N ARG A 70 7.79 12.17 17.38
CA ARG A 70 6.51 12.58 18.01
C ARG A 70 5.34 12.40 17.05
N LEU A 71 5.52 12.72 15.78
CA LEU A 71 4.48 12.51 14.77
C LEU A 71 4.13 11.02 14.67
N THR A 72 5.13 10.13 14.59
CA THR A 72 4.92 8.68 14.58
C THR A 72 4.17 8.20 15.81
N LEU A 73 4.55 8.67 17.01
CA LEU A 73 3.87 8.31 18.27
C LEU A 73 2.40 8.74 18.27
N ILE A 74 2.10 10.00 17.94
CA ILE A 74 0.73 10.53 17.89
C ILE A 74 -0.10 9.75 16.88
N SER A 75 0.46 9.47 15.72
CA SER A 75 -0.21 8.74 14.65
C SER A 75 -0.50 7.29 15.04
N CYS A 76 0.44 6.60 15.70
CA CYS A 76 0.19 5.26 16.26
C CYS A 76 -0.89 5.29 17.34
N CYS A 77 -0.94 6.32 18.18
CA CYS A 77 -2.03 6.48 19.17
C CYS A 77 -3.38 6.66 18.48
N LEU A 78 -3.45 7.46 17.42
CA LEU A 78 -4.69 7.67 16.64
C LEU A 78 -5.17 6.37 15.99
N THR A 79 -4.27 5.61 15.36
CA THR A 79 -4.63 4.33 14.72
C THR A 79 -5.03 3.28 15.76
N ALA A 80 -4.29 3.15 16.87
CA ALA A 80 -4.62 2.22 17.95
C ALA A 80 -5.97 2.55 18.60
N GLY A 81 -6.23 3.83 18.88
CA GLY A 81 -7.50 4.29 19.43
C GLY A 81 -8.67 4.07 18.48
N ALA A 82 -8.47 4.34 17.18
CA ALA A 82 -9.49 4.09 16.16
C ALA A 82 -9.82 2.59 16.05
N LEU A 83 -8.82 1.72 16.03
CA LEU A 83 -9.01 0.26 15.99
C LEU A 83 -9.71 -0.27 17.23
N LEU A 84 -9.36 0.24 18.42
CA LEU A 84 -10.09 -0.10 19.64
C LEU A 84 -11.55 0.30 19.56
N GLY A 85 -11.81 1.51 19.06
CA GLY A 85 -13.17 1.98 18.83
C GLY A 85 -13.93 1.19 17.76
N PHE A 86 -13.26 0.64 16.76
CA PHE A 86 -13.85 -0.33 15.81
C PHE A 86 -14.32 -1.59 16.53
N GLY A 87 -13.52 -2.12 17.48
CA GLY A 87 -13.91 -3.27 18.30
C GLY A 87 -15.17 -3.04 19.13
N TRP A 88 -15.51 -1.79 19.47
CA TRP A 88 -16.71 -1.44 20.24
C TRP A 88 -17.82 -0.79 19.40
N ALA A 89 -17.70 -0.83 18.06
CA ALA A 89 -18.62 -0.13 17.20
C ALA A 89 -20.04 -0.69 17.26
N PRO A 90 -21.05 0.12 17.66
CA PRO A 90 -22.44 -0.28 17.66
C PRO A 90 -23.11 -0.10 16.29
N SER A 91 -22.50 0.66 15.38
CA SER A 91 -23.09 1.00 14.09
C SER A 91 -22.02 1.38 13.05
N VAL A 92 -22.41 1.36 11.78
CA VAL A 92 -21.55 1.79 10.68
C VAL A 92 -21.21 3.28 10.74
N ALA A 93 -22.10 4.12 11.28
CA ALA A 93 -21.82 5.54 11.46
C ALA A 93 -20.67 5.77 12.45
N TRP A 94 -20.60 4.98 13.50
CA TRP A 94 -19.49 4.96 14.44
C TRP A 94 -18.17 4.59 13.76
N LEU A 95 -18.19 3.55 12.93
CA LEU A 95 -17.02 3.15 12.11
C LEU A 95 -16.59 4.27 11.16
N ALA A 96 -17.53 4.97 10.54
CA ALA A 96 -17.24 6.08 9.62
C ALA A 96 -16.53 7.25 10.33
N VAL A 97 -16.95 7.59 11.55
CA VAL A 97 -16.28 8.62 12.37
C VAL A 97 -14.87 8.19 12.73
N LEU A 98 -14.68 6.93 13.13
CA LEU A 98 -13.37 6.39 13.52
C LEU A 98 -12.45 6.09 12.32
N ALA A 99 -13.00 5.93 11.12
CA ALA A 99 -12.22 5.80 9.89
C ALA A 99 -11.39 7.08 9.61
N ILE A 100 -11.84 8.25 10.09
CA ILE A 100 -11.10 9.51 9.93
C ILE A 100 -9.76 9.47 10.70
N PRO A 101 -9.73 9.29 12.04
CA PRO A 101 -8.46 9.22 12.76
C PRO A 101 -7.61 8.02 12.34
N LEU A 102 -8.21 6.91 11.90
CA LEU A 102 -7.49 5.76 11.35
C LEU A 102 -6.68 6.17 10.11
N GLY A 103 -7.33 6.82 9.15
CA GLY A 103 -6.68 7.30 7.93
C GLY A 103 -5.65 8.40 8.19
N LEU A 104 -5.98 9.38 9.05
CA LEU A 104 -5.06 10.45 9.42
C LEU A 104 -3.78 9.91 10.07
N GLY A 105 -3.90 8.94 10.98
CA GLY A 105 -2.76 8.30 11.61
C GLY A 105 -1.93 7.50 10.61
N GLY A 106 -2.56 6.65 9.79
CA GLY A 106 -1.89 5.82 8.80
C GLY A 106 -1.05 6.64 7.80
N GLY A 107 -1.65 7.66 7.19
CA GLY A 107 -0.97 8.46 6.18
C GLY A 107 0.18 9.32 6.73
N ALA A 108 0.07 9.81 7.96
CA ALA A 108 1.14 10.59 8.59
C ALA A 108 2.36 9.72 8.93
N ILE A 109 2.15 8.48 9.41
CA ILE A 109 3.24 7.51 9.66
C ILE A 109 3.93 7.16 8.33
N ASP A 110 3.13 6.78 7.32
CA ASP A 110 3.64 6.36 6.03
C ASP A 110 4.54 7.41 5.42
N ALA A 111 4.04 8.63 5.26
CA ALA A 111 4.80 9.73 4.67
C ALA A 111 6.03 10.13 5.50
N ALA A 112 5.91 10.22 6.83
CA ALA A 112 6.99 10.64 7.71
C ALA A 112 8.14 9.62 7.75
N LEU A 113 7.85 8.32 7.83
CA LEU A 113 8.88 7.29 7.92
C LEU A 113 9.50 6.99 6.56
N ASN A 114 8.73 7.02 5.47
CA ASN A 114 9.29 6.93 4.11
C ASN A 114 10.29 8.05 3.85
N HIS A 115 9.93 9.30 4.17
CA HIS A 115 10.84 10.45 4.05
C HIS A 115 12.07 10.26 4.94
N TYR A 116 11.88 9.89 6.20
CA TYR A 116 12.98 9.66 7.13
C TYR A 116 13.96 8.58 6.64
N VAL A 117 13.45 7.45 6.11
CA VAL A 117 14.30 6.37 5.60
C VAL A 117 14.98 6.78 4.29
N ALA A 118 14.30 7.51 3.41
CA ALA A 118 14.88 8.01 2.17
C ALA A 118 16.08 8.92 2.42
N ASP A 119 15.98 9.83 3.41
CA ASP A 119 17.03 10.80 3.73
C ASP A 119 18.22 10.21 4.49
N ASN A 120 17.97 9.13 5.25
CA ASN A 120 18.91 8.72 6.28
C ASN A 120 19.48 7.31 6.09
N TYR A 121 18.96 6.53 5.12
CA TYR A 121 19.35 5.14 4.91
C TYR A 121 19.55 4.80 3.43
N LYS A 122 20.25 3.70 3.16
CA LYS A 122 20.47 3.22 1.80
C LYS A 122 19.17 2.66 1.19
N ALA A 123 19.07 2.67 -0.13
CA ALA A 123 17.88 2.26 -0.89
C ALA A 123 17.31 0.86 -0.51
N HIS A 124 18.15 -0.10 -0.10
CA HIS A 124 17.68 -1.41 0.32
C HIS A 124 16.83 -1.38 1.60
N HIS A 125 17.04 -0.39 2.51
CA HIS A 125 16.21 -0.22 3.70
C HIS A 125 14.80 0.25 3.35
N MET A 126 14.63 1.00 2.27
CA MET A 126 13.30 1.37 1.77
C MET A 126 12.53 0.14 1.29
N ASN A 127 13.18 -0.77 0.56
CA ASN A 127 12.54 -2.02 0.15
C ASN A 127 12.15 -2.89 1.37
N TRP A 128 13.02 -2.97 2.37
CA TRP A 128 12.72 -3.70 3.60
C TRP A 128 11.56 -3.08 4.37
N LEU A 129 11.48 -1.75 4.41
CA LEU A 129 10.37 -1.04 5.02
C LEU A 129 9.00 -1.52 4.45
N HIS A 130 8.89 -1.56 3.11
CA HIS A 130 7.68 -2.05 2.45
C HIS A 130 7.46 -3.57 2.58
N CYS A 131 8.52 -4.37 2.75
CA CYS A 131 8.36 -5.77 3.12
C CYS A 131 7.75 -5.92 4.52
N PHE A 132 8.16 -5.12 5.49
CA PHE A 132 7.59 -5.14 6.84
C PHE A 132 6.13 -4.65 6.87
N TRP A 133 5.76 -3.68 6.03
CA TRP A 133 4.36 -3.36 5.79
C TRP A 133 3.58 -4.60 5.32
N GLY A 134 4.12 -5.33 4.35
CA GLY A 134 3.52 -6.56 3.85
C GLY A 134 3.37 -7.66 4.91
N VAL A 135 4.34 -7.79 5.83
CA VAL A 135 4.22 -8.67 7.00
C VAL A 135 3.00 -8.28 7.85
N GLY A 136 2.82 -6.98 8.12
CA GLY A 136 1.65 -6.45 8.81
C GLY A 136 0.34 -6.75 8.08
N ALA A 137 0.29 -6.47 6.77
CA ALA A 137 -0.88 -6.72 5.94
C ALA A 137 -1.26 -8.22 5.85
N THR A 138 -0.26 -9.10 5.97
CA THR A 138 -0.47 -10.56 6.08
C THR A 138 -0.97 -10.96 7.47
N ALA A 139 -0.40 -10.38 8.53
CA ALA A 139 -0.73 -10.72 9.92
C ALA A 139 -2.15 -10.28 10.31
N GLY A 140 -2.63 -9.14 9.80
CA GLY A 140 -3.96 -8.61 10.12
C GLY A 140 -5.10 -9.63 9.89
N PRO A 141 -5.27 -10.15 8.67
CA PRO A 141 -6.30 -11.14 8.38
C PRO A 141 -6.10 -12.48 9.11
N ILE A 142 -4.86 -12.88 9.46
CA ILE A 142 -4.61 -14.08 10.28
C ILE A 142 -5.20 -13.88 11.68
N ILE A 143 -4.91 -12.74 12.32
CA ILE A 143 -5.45 -12.40 13.63
C ILE A 143 -6.97 -12.36 13.56
N MET A 144 -7.53 -11.69 12.55
CA MET A 144 -8.97 -11.59 12.36
C MET A 144 -9.62 -12.97 12.17
N SER A 145 -9.04 -13.81 11.30
CA SER A 145 -9.50 -15.19 11.06
C SER A 145 -9.56 -16.01 12.37
N PHE A 146 -8.53 -15.92 13.21
CA PHE A 146 -8.47 -16.60 14.50
C PHE A 146 -9.64 -16.20 15.41
N TYR A 147 -9.86 -14.89 15.62
CA TYR A 147 -10.94 -14.44 16.48
C TYR A 147 -12.35 -14.72 15.91
N MET A 148 -12.48 -14.70 14.59
CA MET A 148 -13.73 -15.08 13.93
C MET A 148 -14.02 -16.58 14.09
N ALA A 149 -12.99 -17.44 14.01
CA ALA A 149 -13.14 -18.89 14.15
C ALA A 149 -13.41 -19.32 15.61
N GLU A 150 -12.60 -18.85 16.56
CA GLU A 150 -12.64 -19.31 17.94
C GLU A 150 -13.68 -18.59 18.80
N HIS A 151 -13.90 -17.29 18.53
CA HIS A 151 -14.76 -16.43 19.36
C HIS A 151 -16.02 -15.97 18.62
N ASN A 152 -16.17 -16.31 17.34
CA ASN A 152 -17.25 -15.82 16.47
C ASN A 152 -17.39 -14.29 16.53
N SER A 153 -16.27 -13.56 16.61
CA SER A 153 -16.24 -12.13 16.91
C SER A 153 -15.19 -11.37 16.11
N TRP A 154 -15.61 -10.56 15.15
CA TRP A 154 -14.75 -9.60 14.48
C TRP A 154 -14.32 -8.44 15.40
N ARG A 155 -15.16 -8.11 16.42
CA ARG A 155 -14.87 -7.05 17.39
C ARG A 155 -13.66 -7.38 18.24
N GLU A 156 -13.55 -8.63 18.68
CA GLU A 156 -12.39 -9.09 19.44
C GLU A 156 -11.12 -9.09 18.58
N GLY A 157 -11.24 -9.41 17.29
CA GLY A 157 -10.14 -9.29 16.34
C GLY A 157 -9.60 -7.85 16.23
N TYR A 158 -10.48 -6.85 16.10
CA TYR A 158 -10.07 -5.45 16.14
C TYR A 158 -9.49 -5.02 17.49
N THR A 159 -10.05 -5.49 18.59
CA THR A 159 -9.55 -5.21 19.94
C THR A 159 -8.17 -5.79 20.15
N ALA A 160 -7.93 -7.03 19.71
CA ALA A 160 -6.61 -7.67 19.78
C ALA A 160 -5.56 -6.88 18.98
N VAL A 161 -5.89 -6.47 17.76
CA VAL A 161 -5.00 -5.64 16.95
C VAL A 161 -4.75 -4.29 17.60
N ALA A 162 -5.77 -3.66 18.18
CA ALA A 162 -5.60 -2.41 18.93
C ALA A 162 -4.63 -2.56 20.11
N LEU A 163 -4.70 -3.67 20.86
CA LEU A 163 -3.77 -3.96 21.96
C LEU A 163 -2.34 -4.15 21.47
N ILE A 164 -2.15 -4.84 20.35
CA ILE A 164 -0.83 -4.95 19.68
C ILE A 164 -0.30 -3.55 19.30
N GLN A 165 -1.15 -2.70 18.73
CA GLN A 165 -0.80 -1.33 18.37
C GLN A 165 -0.45 -0.50 19.61
N PHE A 166 -1.20 -0.61 20.72
CA PHE A 166 -0.88 0.08 21.97
C PHE A 166 0.43 -0.40 22.58
N SER A 167 0.77 -1.68 22.43
CA SER A 167 2.10 -2.18 22.82
C SER A 167 3.22 -1.49 22.05
N LEU A 168 3.03 -1.26 20.75
CA LEU A 168 3.97 -0.48 19.96
C LEU A 168 4.00 0.99 20.40
N VAL A 169 2.85 1.59 20.71
CA VAL A 169 2.78 2.97 21.27
C VAL A 169 3.62 3.06 22.53
N ALA A 170 3.55 2.09 23.43
CA ALA A 170 4.38 2.05 24.65
C ALA A 170 5.88 1.96 24.30
N ILE A 171 6.27 1.13 23.34
CA ILE A 171 7.66 1.05 22.85
C ILE A 171 8.10 2.39 22.26
N LEU A 172 7.28 3.03 21.43
CA LEU A 172 7.59 4.33 20.84
C LEU A 172 7.72 5.43 21.89
N LEU A 173 6.88 5.41 22.93
CA LEU A 173 6.95 6.36 24.03
C LEU A 173 8.28 6.24 24.79
N ILE A 174 8.67 5.01 25.16
CA ILE A 174 9.93 4.72 25.86
C ILE A 174 11.14 5.10 24.98
N THR A 175 11.05 4.86 23.71
CA THR A 175 12.15 5.12 22.75
C THR A 175 12.17 6.52 22.17
N LEU A 176 11.21 7.39 22.53
CA LEU A 176 11.13 8.76 22.04
C LEU A 176 12.42 9.58 22.24
N PRO A 177 13.17 9.46 23.39
CA PRO A 177 14.46 10.12 23.54
C PRO A 177 15.52 9.68 22.54
N LEU A 178 15.42 8.43 22.03
CA LEU A 178 16.37 7.89 21.04
C LEU A 178 16.29 8.66 19.72
N TRP A 179 15.09 9.07 19.30
CA TRP A 179 14.88 9.88 18.10
C TRP A 179 15.65 11.20 18.15
N LYS A 180 15.63 11.88 19.29
CA LYS A 180 16.39 13.12 19.51
C LYS A 180 17.89 12.88 19.47
N ARG A 181 18.37 11.79 20.10
CA ARG A 181 19.80 11.43 20.11
C ARG A 181 20.33 11.10 18.73
N VAL A 182 19.57 10.30 17.94
CA VAL A 182 19.93 9.94 16.58
C VAL A 182 19.96 11.18 15.68
N ALA A 183 18.99 12.08 15.79
CA ALA A 183 18.98 13.35 15.07
C ALA A 183 20.21 14.21 15.39
N ALA A 184 20.56 14.35 16.69
CA ALA A 184 21.73 15.12 17.11
C ALA A 184 23.08 14.53 16.67
N ILE A 185 23.18 13.18 16.63
CA ILE A 185 24.40 12.51 16.11
C ILE A 185 24.56 12.81 14.62
N ARG A 186 23.50 12.69 13.86
CA ARG A 186 23.52 12.94 12.41
C ARG A 186 23.78 14.39 12.03
N GLU A 187 23.21 15.33 12.77
CA GLU A 187 23.52 16.73 12.59
C GLU A 187 25.01 17.01 12.78
N LYS A 188 25.65 16.39 13.78
CA LYS A 188 27.10 16.46 14.00
C LYS A 188 27.91 15.81 12.86
N GLU A 189 27.45 14.68 12.34
CA GLU A 189 28.09 13.98 11.21
C GLU A 189 28.00 14.82 9.90
N GLN A 190 26.88 15.49 9.66
CA GLN A 190 26.69 16.41 8.52
C GLN A 190 27.55 17.64 8.62
N ILE A 191 27.72 18.22 9.82
CA ILE A 191 28.61 19.36 10.06
C ILE A 191 30.08 18.95 9.90
N GLY A 192 30.43 17.72 10.34
CA GLY A 192 31.80 17.20 10.25
C GLY A 192 32.22 16.71 8.85
N ASN A 193 31.26 16.43 7.99
CA ASN A 193 31.48 15.94 6.62
C ASN A 193 30.41 16.56 5.68
N PRO A 194 30.58 17.85 5.32
CA PRO A 194 29.64 18.50 4.44
C PRO A 194 29.61 17.78 3.09
N ALA A 195 28.40 17.50 2.60
CA ALA A 195 28.20 16.87 1.30
C ALA A 195 28.93 17.69 0.20
N PRO A 196 29.54 17.01 -0.79
CA PRO A 196 30.21 17.72 -1.87
C PRO A 196 29.27 18.75 -2.51
N PRO A 197 29.74 19.97 -2.85
CA PRO A 197 28.92 21.07 -3.39
C PRO A 197 28.05 20.64 -4.60
N ALA A 198 28.53 19.65 -5.36
CA ALA A 198 27.83 19.11 -6.52
C ALA A 198 26.52 18.37 -6.17
N GLN A 199 26.39 17.78 -4.96
CA GLN A 199 25.14 17.12 -4.52
C GLN A 199 24.13 18.13 -3.98
N ALA A 200 24.57 19.10 -3.21
CA ALA A 200 23.72 20.21 -2.73
C ALA A 200 23.21 21.09 -3.89
N GLU A 201 24.03 21.33 -4.93
CA GLU A 201 23.59 22.00 -6.17
C GLU A 201 22.64 21.15 -7.02
N ALA A 202 22.78 19.82 -7.04
CA ALA A 202 21.87 18.92 -7.74
C ALA A 202 20.49 18.88 -7.06
N GLU A 203 20.43 18.88 -5.73
CA GLU A 203 19.19 18.96 -4.95
C GLU A 203 18.54 20.34 -5.06
N SER A 204 19.31 21.43 -5.01
CA SER A 204 18.83 22.80 -5.21
C SER A 204 18.35 23.02 -6.66
N LYS A 205 19.04 22.45 -7.66
CA LYS A 205 18.61 22.50 -9.06
C LYS A 205 17.43 21.60 -9.36
N ALA A 206 17.25 20.49 -8.63
CA ALA A 206 16.04 19.66 -8.70
C ALA A 206 14.82 20.40 -8.12
N SER A 207 15.03 21.27 -7.12
CA SER A 207 13.96 22.10 -6.55
C SER A 207 13.71 23.42 -7.32
N SER A 208 14.69 23.92 -8.08
CA SER A 208 14.63 25.20 -8.81
C SER A 208 14.78 25.10 -10.33
N GLY A 209 14.99 23.87 -10.87
CA GLY A 209 15.14 23.64 -12.30
C GLY A 209 13.91 24.11 -13.06
N SER A 210 14.13 24.85 -14.13
CA SER A 210 13.12 25.32 -15.11
C SER A 210 12.18 24.16 -15.48
N LEU A 211 11.10 24.08 -14.74
CA LEU A 211 10.06 23.08 -14.83
C LEU A 211 9.49 23.11 -16.24
N SER A 212 9.77 22.09 -17.04
CA SER A 212 8.97 21.87 -18.24
C SER A 212 7.51 21.97 -17.84
N LYS A 213 6.85 23.06 -18.25
CA LYS A 213 5.48 23.44 -17.82
C LYS A 213 4.43 22.35 -18.12
N ASN A 214 4.82 21.25 -18.79
CA ASN A 214 3.87 20.23 -19.25
C ASN A 214 4.44 18.81 -19.21
N VAL A 215 4.86 18.33 -18.04
CA VAL A 215 5.34 16.93 -17.85
C VAL A 215 4.30 15.91 -18.34
N LEU A 216 3.00 16.22 -18.22
CA LEU A 216 1.90 15.38 -18.71
C LEU A 216 1.81 15.27 -20.25
N ARG A 217 2.53 16.13 -21.00
CA ARG A 217 2.63 16.08 -22.46
C ARG A 217 3.76 15.17 -22.96
N ILE A 218 4.66 14.74 -22.07
CA ILE A 218 5.72 13.79 -22.44
C ILE A 218 5.07 12.49 -22.94
N ARG A 219 5.53 12.01 -24.10
CA ARG A 219 5.02 10.76 -24.69
C ARG A 219 5.24 9.59 -23.73
N GLY A 220 4.21 8.77 -23.52
CA GLY A 220 4.25 7.64 -22.59
C GLY A 220 3.87 7.93 -21.14
N VAL A 221 3.80 9.22 -20.70
CA VAL A 221 3.42 9.56 -19.32
C VAL A 221 1.98 9.18 -19.03
N LYS A 222 1.02 9.54 -19.88
CA LYS A 222 -0.40 9.21 -19.66
C LYS A 222 -0.66 7.72 -19.48
N PRO A 223 -0.21 6.81 -20.37
CA PRO A 223 -0.38 5.36 -20.16
C PRO A 223 0.43 4.84 -18.95
N SER A 224 1.55 5.46 -18.57
CA SER A 224 2.25 5.14 -17.34
C SER A 224 1.40 5.47 -16.10
N LEU A 225 0.79 6.65 -16.06
CA LEU A 225 -0.13 7.04 -14.98
C LEU A 225 -1.35 6.12 -14.90
N ALA A 226 -1.92 5.73 -16.06
CA ALA A 226 -3.02 4.76 -16.11
C ALA A 226 -2.60 3.40 -15.50
N ALA A 227 -1.37 2.94 -15.78
CA ALA A 227 -0.86 1.70 -15.19
C ALA A 227 -0.77 1.78 -13.66
N PHE A 228 -0.33 2.90 -13.07
CA PHE A 228 -0.31 3.11 -11.62
C PHE A 228 -1.72 3.12 -11.01
N LEU A 229 -2.65 3.86 -11.62
CA LEU A 229 -4.04 3.92 -11.16
C LEU A 229 -4.67 2.53 -11.10
N ILE A 230 -4.53 1.78 -12.21
CA ILE A 230 -5.16 0.48 -12.35
C ILE A 230 -4.51 -0.54 -11.44
N TYR A 231 -3.17 -0.52 -11.30
CA TYR A 231 -2.45 -1.41 -10.39
C TYR A 231 -2.94 -1.25 -8.95
N CYS A 232 -2.86 -0.02 -8.41
CA CYS A 232 -3.22 0.24 -7.01
C CYS A 232 -4.70 -0.01 -6.75
N GLY A 233 -5.56 0.31 -7.73
CA GLY A 233 -6.97 0.00 -7.64
C GLY A 233 -7.27 -1.50 -7.68
N ALA A 234 -6.58 -2.28 -8.52
CA ALA A 234 -6.76 -3.74 -8.60
C ALA A 234 -6.23 -4.45 -7.34
N GLU A 235 -5.08 -4.02 -6.81
CA GLU A 235 -4.54 -4.52 -5.54
C GLU A 235 -5.53 -4.28 -4.39
N SER A 236 -6.01 -3.05 -4.25
CA SER A 236 -6.97 -2.66 -3.20
C SER A 236 -8.35 -3.31 -3.40
N LEU A 237 -8.75 -3.54 -4.66
CA LEU A 237 -10.00 -4.22 -4.99
C LEU A 237 -10.03 -5.65 -4.42
N VAL A 238 -8.97 -6.44 -4.66
CA VAL A 238 -8.85 -7.79 -4.12
C VAL A 238 -8.71 -7.76 -2.61
N GLY A 239 -7.92 -6.84 -2.06
CA GLY A 239 -7.75 -6.68 -0.60
C GLY A 239 -9.06 -6.39 0.13
N LEU A 240 -9.89 -5.50 -0.41
CA LEU A 240 -11.16 -5.11 0.24
C LEU A 240 -12.28 -6.14 0.00
N TRP A 241 -12.41 -6.65 -1.21
CA TRP A 241 -13.59 -7.43 -1.61
C TRP A 241 -13.34 -8.93 -1.74
N GLY A 242 -12.06 -9.38 -1.69
CA GLY A 242 -11.71 -10.78 -1.87
C GLY A 242 -12.34 -11.71 -0.84
N ALA A 243 -12.32 -11.37 0.45
CA ALA A 243 -12.98 -12.18 1.48
C ALA A 243 -14.52 -12.20 1.28
N SER A 244 -15.11 -11.05 0.91
CA SER A 244 -16.53 -10.96 0.61
C SER A 244 -16.94 -11.78 -0.62
N TYR A 245 -16.07 -11.84 -1.65
CA TYR A 245 -16.28 -12.71 -2.81
C TYR A 245 -16.25 -14.19 -2.42
N LEU A 246 -15.27 -14.60 -1.62
CA LEU A 246 -15.14 -15.97 -1.16
C LEU A 246 -16.35 -16.38 -0.31
N ALA A 247 -16.77 -15.52 0.62
CA ALA A 247 -17.90 -15.82 1.49
C ALA A 247 -19.25 -15.74 0.75
N GLY A 248 -19.47 -14.67 -0.03
CA GLY A 248 -20.76 -14.40 -0.65
C GLY A 248 -21.03 -15.18 -1.93
N ALA A 249 -20.02 -15.33 -2.82
CA ALA A 249 -20.20 -16.01 -4.10
C ALA A 249 -19.75 -17.47 -4.10
N ARG A 250 -18.91 -17.86 -3.15
CA ARG A 250 -18.29 -19.19 -3.13
C ARG A 250 -18.63 -20.00 -1.87
N ASN A 251 -19.42 -19.44 -0.96
CA ASN A 251 -19.85 -20.08 0.29
C ASN A 251 -18.68 -20.58 1.16
N ILE A 252 -17.54 -19.88 1.10
CA ILE A 252 -16.41 -20.13 2.00
C ILE A 252 -16.71 -19.45 3.33
N ALA A 253 -16.46 -20.15 4.45
CA ALA A 253 -16.63 -19.57 5.78
C ALA A 253 -15.84 -18.28 5.94
N ALA A 254 -16.40 -17.27 6.64
CA ALA A 254 -15.83 -15.94 6.71
C ALA A 254 -14.40 -15.92 7.28
N GLU A 255 -14.14 -16.74 8.30
CA GLU A 255 -12.84 -16.93 8.91
C GLU A 255 -11.83 -17.54 7.94
N THR A 256 -12.24 -18.53 7.15
CA THR A 256 -11.40 -19.14 6.11
C THR A 256 -11.12 -18.14 4.98
N ALA A 257 -12.11 -17.36 4.58
CA ALA A 257 -11.95 -16.29 3.58
C ALA A 257 -10.95 -15.23 4.05
N ALA A 258 -11.01 -14.83 5.32
CA ALA A 258 -10.02 -13.91 5.93
C ALA A 258 -8.61 -14.51 5.89
N LEU A 259 -8.46 -15.79 6.27
CA LEU A 259 -7.17 -16.49 6.20
C LEU A 259 -6.63 -16.55 4.76
N TRP A 260 -7.47 -16.78 3.75
CA TRP A 260 -7.02 -16.82 2.36
C TRP A 260 -6.60 -15.43 1.84
N ILE A 261 -7.22 -14.37 2.31
CA ILE A 261 -6.76 -13.00 2.02
C ILE A 261 -5.40 -12.72 2.67
N SER A 262 -5.10 -13.32 3.83
CA SER A 262 -3.74 -13.21 4.37
C SER A 262 -2.69 -13.82 3.43
N LEU A 263 -3.01 -14.94 2.78
CA LEU A 263 -2.12 -15.61 1.82
C LEU A 263 -1.97 -14.81 0.51
N TYR A 264 -2.99 -14.07 0.10
CA TYR A 264 -2.88 -13.07 -0.97
C TYR A 264 -1.84 -11.99 -0.63
N TYR A 265 -1.94 -11.37 0.55
CA TYR A 265 -0.93 -10.40 1.02
C TYR A 265 0.43 -11.04 1.28
N GLY A 266 0.45 -12.28 1.77
CA GLY A 266 1.67 -13.10 1.89
C GLY A 266 2.35 -13.31 0.54
N GLY A 267 1.56 -13.56 -0.52
CA GLY A 267 2.04 -13.62 -1.90
C GLY A 267 2.71 -12.32 -2.35
N ILE A 268 2.08 -11.16 -2.07
CA ILE A 268 2.67 -9.85 -2.36
C ILE A 268 3.99 -9.67 -1.58
N THR A 269 4.01 -10.00 -0.30
CA THR A 269 5.17 -9.83 0.58
C THR A 269 6.35 -10.68 0.15
N VAL A 270 6.12 -11.98 -0.02
CA VAL A 270 7.15 -12.93 -0.49
C VAL A 270 7.58 -12.59 -1.91
N GLY A 271 6.62 -12.25 -2.78
CA GLY A 271 6.91 -11.83 -4.14
C GLY A 271 7.79 -10.58 -4.20
N ARG A 272 7.55 -9.56 -3.36
CA ARG A 272 8.41 -8.36 -3.25
C ARG A 272 9.81 -8.71 -2.76
N LEU A 273 9.92 -9.59 -1.76
CA LEU A 273 11.21 -10.06 -1.25
C LEU A 273 12.01 -10.78 -2.34
N VAL A 274 11.40 -11.75 -3.01
CA VAL A 274 12.01 -12.53 -4.08
C VAL A 274 12.39 -11.65 -5.28
N THR A 275 11.50 -10.74 -5.67
CA THR A 275 11.75 -9.78 -6.77
C THR A 275 12.95 -8.89 -6.46
N GLY A 276 13.13 -8.46 -5.20
CA GLY A 276 14.30 -7.68 -4.78
C GLY A 276 15.63 -8.35 -5.14
N PHE A 277 15.72 -9.67 -5.02
CA PHE A 277 16.92 -10.43 -5.44
C PHE A 277 16.97 -10.64 -6.97
N ILE A 278 15.83 -10.88 -7.61
CA ILE A 278 15.78 -11.14 -9.07
C ILE A 278 16.14 -9.90 -9.87
N THR A 279 15.78 -8.70 -9.40
CA THR A 279 16.10 -7.42 -10.07
C THR A 279 17.59 -7.18 -10.27
N LEU A 280 18.46 -7.87 -9.51
CA LEU A 280 19.91 -7.83 -9.69
C LEU A 280 20.37 -8.49 -11.03
N LYS A 281 19.56 -9.37 -11.60
CA LYS A 281 19.88 -10.16 -12.79
C LYS A 281 18.90 -9.97 -13.95
N VAL A 282 17.66 -9.56 -13.65
CA VAL A 282 16.58 -9.46 -14.63
C VAL A 282 16.07 -8.03 -14.70
N ARG A 283 15.83 -7.53 -15.93
CA ARG A 283 15.33 -6.16 -16.15
C ARG A 283 13.92 -5.99 -15.57
N ASN A 284 13.65 -4.87 -14.95
CA ASN A 284 12.33 -4.55 -14.37
C ASN A 284 11.18 -4.67 -15.38
N THR A 285 11.39 -4.27 -16.63
CA THR A 285 10.39 -4.39 -17.70
C THR A 285 9.92 -5.82 -17.92
N VAL A 286 10.83 -6.79 -17.81
CA VAL A 286 10.53 -8.24 -17.92
C VAL A 286 9.76 -8.71 -16.69
N LEU A 287 10.21 -8.31 -15.49
CA LEU A 287 9.54 -8.66 -14.23
C LEU A 287 8.13 -8.10 -14.13
N ILE A 288 7.91 -6.85 -14.55
CA ILE A 288 6.58 -6.25 -14.63
C ILE A 288 5.67 -7.06 -15.55
N ARG A 289 6.14 -7.42 -16.75
CA ARG A 289 5.36 -8.21 -17.71
C ARG A 289 5.00 -9.59 -17.15
N TRP A 290 5.96 -10.33 -16.60
CA TRP A 290 5.70 -11.64 -16.02
C TRP A 290 4.80 -11.55 -14.79
N GLY A 291 4.98 -10.52 -13.95
CA GLY A 291 4.08 -10.26 -12.83
C GLY A 291 2.63 -10.08 -13.29
N GLN A 292 2.40 -9.29 -14.34
CA GLN A 292 1.07 -9.10 -14.92
C GLN A 292 0.48 -10.41 -15.47
N ILE A 293 1.28 -11.21 -16.18
CA ILE A 293 0.84 -12.51 -16.72
C ILE A 293 0.46 -13.46 -15.58
N VAL A 294 1.28 -13.55 -14.53
CA VAL A 294 1.01 -14.38 -13.35
C VAL A 294 -0.26 -13.91 -12.62
N ALA A 295 -0.45 -12.60 -12.46
CA ALA A 295 -1.66 -12.05 -11.86
C ALA A 295 -2.92 -12.35 -12.69
N VAL A 296 -2.84 -12.24 -14.02
CA VAL A 296 -3.93 -12.62 -14.94
C VAL A 296 -4.23 -14.12 -14.83
N ALA A 297 -3.19 -14.98 -14.83
CA ALA A 297 -3.37 -16.42 -14.64
C ALA A 297 -4.04 -16.73 -13.31
N GLY A 298 -3.63 -16.08 -12.23
CA GLY A 298 -4.29 -16.18 -10.91
C GLY A 298 -5.76 -15.76 -10.96
N GLY A 299 -6.08 -14.67 -11.66
CA GLY A 299 -7.46 -14.19 -11.85
C GLY A 299 -8.32 -15.19 -12.65
N VAL A 300 -7.76 -15.84 -13.68
CA VAL A 300 -8.44 -16.90 -14.44
C VAL A 300 -8.69 -18.12 -13.55
N ILE A 301 -7.69 -18.55 -12.79
CA ILE A 301 -7.81 -19.68 -11.86
C ILE A 301 -8.86 -19.40 -10.78
N LEU A 302 -9.01 -18.16 -10.32
CA LEU A 302 -10.03 -17.75 -9.35
C LEU A 302 -11.46 -17.91 -9.87
N LEU A 303 -11.67 -17.99 -11.19
CA LEU A 303 -12.98 -18.30 -11.78
C LEU A 303 -13.39 -19.76 -11.60
N LEU A 304 -12.43 -20.67 -11.38
CA LEU A 304 -12.72 -22.09 -11.23
C LEU A 304 -13.48 -22.36 -9.92
N PRO A 305 -14.45 -23.28 -9.91
CA PRO A 305 -15.33 -23.47 -8.75
C PRO A 305 -14.68 -24.23 -7.58
N ASN A 306 -13.51 -24.86 -7.78
CA ASN A 306 -12.87 -25.67 -6.74
C ASN A 306 -12.13 -24.77 -5.73
N PRO A 307 -12.33 -24.95 -4.41
CA PRO A 307 -11.68 -24.15 -3.36
C PRO A 307 -10.14 -24.11 -3.45
N SER A 308 -9.50 -25.24 -3.76
CA SER A 308 -8.03 -25.29 -3.87
C SER A 308 -7.50 -24.43 -5.01
N PHE A 309 -8.22 -24.35 -6.12
CA PHE A 309 -7.87 -23.48 -7.23
C PHE A 309 -8.10 -22.00 -6.87
N MET A 310 -9.14 -21.68 -6.12
CA MET A 310 -9.39 -20.30 -5.67
C MET A 310 -8.27 -19.80 -4.78
N LEU A 311 -7.81 -20.61 -3.83
CA LEU A 311 -6.68 -20.30 -2.97
C LEU A 311 -5.40 -20.11 -3.78
N ALA A 312 -5.10 -21.03 -4.71
CA ALA A 312 -3.95 -20.92 -5.60
C ALA A 312 -4.03 -19.64 -6.46
N GLY A 313 -5.23 -19.31 -6.96
CA GLY A 313 -5.49 -18.08 -7.71
C GLY A 313 -5.16 -16.82 -6.91
N LEU A 314 -5.58 -16.73 -5.64
CA LEU A 314 -5.28 -15.60 -4.76
C LEU A 314 -3.79 -15.46 -4.49
N ILE A 315 -3.09 -16.55 -4.21
CA ILE A 315 -1.63 -16.55 -4.01
C ILE A 315 -0.91 -16.07 -5.28
N LEU A 316 -1.31 -16.59 -6.45
CA LEU A 316 -0.74 -16.19 -7.73
C LEU A 316 -1.02 -14.72 -8.06
N ILE A 317 -2.22 -14.21 -7.75
CA ILE A 317 -2.53 -12.78 -7.88
C ILE A 317 -1.53 -11.97 -7.02
N GLY A 318 -1.37 -12.33 -5.75
CA GLY A 318 -0.43 -11.66 -4.86
C GLY A 318 1.02 -11.68 -5.36
N LEU A 319 1.52 -12.85 -5.73
CA LEU A 319 2.87 -13.01 -6.30
C LEU A 319 3.05 -12.22 -7.59
N GLY A 320 2.03 -12.22 -8.45
CA GLY A 320 2.06 -11.51 -9.73
C GLY A 320 2.03 -9.98 -9.57
N LEU A 321 1.28 -9.46 -8.60
CA LEU A 321 1.23 -8.03 -8.31
C LEU A 321 2.54 -7.50 -7.69
N ALA A 322 3.28 -8.33 -6.98
CA ALA A 322 4.45 -7.96 -6.19
C ALA A 322 5.52 -7.12 -6.94
N PRO A 323 6.00 -7.51 -8.15
CA PRO A 323 7.05 -6.78 -8.87
C PRO A 323 6.58 -5.50 -9.55
N ILE A 324 5.27 -5.29 -9.70
CA ILE A 324 4.72 -4.30 -10.64
C ILE A 324 4.94 -2.88 -10.13
N TYR A 325 4.46 -2.54 -8.93
CA TYR A 325 4.56 -1.18 -8.39
C TYR A 325 6.01 -0.70 -8.22
N PRO A 326 6.88 -1.45 -7.51
CA PRO A 326 8.27 -1.03 -7.35
C PRO A 326 9.00 -0.98 -8.69
N GLY A 327 8.72 -1.89 -9.60
CA GLY A 327 9.30 -1.91 -10.94
C GLY A 327 8.91 -0.70 -11.78
N LEU A 328 7.62 -0.33 -11.81
CA LEU A 328 7.14 0.86 -12.52
C LEU A 328 7.77 2.15 -11.97
N LEU A 329 7.87 2.27 -10.65
CA LEU A 329 8.44 3.43 -10.00
C LEU A 329 9.94 3.56 -10.29
N HIS A 330 10.68 2.45 -10.19
CA HIS A 330 12.12 2.40 -10.46
C HIS A 330 12.47 2.73 -11.93
N GLU A 331 11.62 2.39 -12.88
CA GLU A 331 11.80 2.67 -14.30
C GLU A 331 11.56 4.14 -14.66
N THR A 332 10.94 4.94 -13.80
CA THR A 332 10.53 6.32 -14.12
C THR A 332 11.69 7.24 -14.53
N PRO A 333 12.83 7.29 -13.82
CA PRO A 333 13.96 8.12 -14.23
C PRO A 333 14.59 7.69 -15.56
N ALA A 334 14.66 6.37 -15.81
CA ALA A 334 15.21 5.83 -17.05
C ALA A 334 14.28 6.07 -18.25
N ARG A 335 12.96 6.09 -18.04
CA ARG A 335 11.96 6.26 -19.09
C ARG A 335 11.68 7.71 -19.48
N PHE A 336 11.73 8.63 -18.54
CA PHE A 336 11.24 9.99 -18.72
C PHE A 336 12.27 11.09 -18.39
N GLY A 337 13.52 10.68 -18.12
CA GLY A 337 14.62 11.58 -17.75
C GLY A 337 14.69 11.82 -16.24
N ARG A 338 15.94 11.95 -15.73
CA ARG A 338 16.19 12.19 -14.29
C ARG A 338 15.65 13.53 -13.83
N GLU A 339 15.69 14.54 -14.70
CA GLU A 339 15.19 15.89 -14.45
C GLU A 339 13.66 15.95 -14.21
N ASN A 340 12.90 15.03 -14.80
CA ASN A 340 11.46 14.96 -14.66
C ASN A 340 11.01 13.93 -13.59
N ALA A 341 11.93 13.09 -13.12
CA ALA A 341 11.61 11.91 -12.32
C ALA A 341 10.87 12.26 -11.03
N ALA A 342 11.37 13.16 -10.21
CA ALA A 342 10.75 13.52 -8.93
C ALA A 342 9.31 14.01 -9.10
N ARG A 343 9.07 14.87 -10.11
CA ARG A 343 7.73 15.39 -10.39
C ARG A 343 6.78 14.31 -10.92
N LEU A 344 7.28 13.44 -11.82
CA LEU A 344 6.49 12.33 -12.37
C LEU A 344 6.14 11.32 -11.29
N MET A 345 7.08 10.97 -10.42
CA MET A 345 6.82 10.09 -9.29
C MET A 345 5.75 10.67 -8.36
N GLY A 346 5.74 11.98 -8.12
CA GLY A 346 4.66 12.65 -7.40
C GLY A 346 3.29 12.49 -8.07
N PHE A 347 3.19 12.64 -9.40
CA PHE A 347 1.96 12.38 -10.14
C PHE A 347 1.57 10.90 -10.12
N GLN A 348 2.54 9.99 -10.23
CA GLN A 348 2.29 8.55 -10.15
C GLN A 348 1.72 8.16 -8.78
N MET A 349 2.25 8.70 -7.69
CA MET A 349 1.72 8.49 -6.33
C MET A 349 0.30 9.05 -6.18
N ALA A 350 0.05 10.28 -6.65
CA ALA A 350 -1.28 10.87 -6.57
C ALA A 350 -2.33 10.05 -7.33
N VAL A 351 -1.98 9.55 -8.51
CA VAL A 351 -2.86 8.71 -9.33
C VAL A 351 -3.01 7.31 -8.72
N ALA A 352 -1.97 6.77 -8.11
CA ALA A 352 -2.03 5.52 -7.35
C ALA A 352 -3.04 5.63 -6.20
N TYR A 353 -2.96 6.68 -5.38
CA TYR A 353 -3.94 6.95 -4.33
C TYR A 353 -5.36 7.14 -4.88
N THR A 354 -5.50 7.77 -6.05
CA THR A 354 -6.81 7.88 -6.72
C THR A 354 -7.37 6.49 -7.04
N GLY A 355 -6.56 5.58 -7.56
CA GLY A 355 -6.95 4.19 -7.85
C GLY A 355 -7.41 3.45 -6.60
N THR A 356 -6.61 3.50 -5.54
CA THR A 356 -6.92 2.88 -4.24
C THR A 356 -8.19 3.45 -3.60
N THR A 357 -8.41 4.78 -3.73
CA THR A 357 -9.55 5.45 -3.08
C THR A 357 -10.86 5.19 -3.81
N PHE A 358 -10.87 5.17 -5.14
CA PHE A 358 -12.13 5.18 -5.90
C PHE A 358 -12.51 3.83 -6.52
N LEU A 359 -11.55 2.99 -6.95
CA LEU A 359 -11.87 1.73 -7.61
C LEU A 359 -12.61 0.73 -6.71
N PRO A 360 -12.20 0.49 -5.45
CA PRO A 360 -12.93 -0.42 -4.57
C PRO A 360 -14.37 0.03 -4.25
N PRO A 361 -14.66 1.31 -3.92
CA PRO A 361 -16.04 1.78 -3.74
C PRO A 361 -16.89 1.68 -5.01
N LEU A 362 -16.32 2.03 -6.18
CA LEU A 362 -17.02 1.90 -7.45
C LEU A 362 -17.41 0.45 -7.74
N PHE A 363 -16.51 -0.49 -7.46
CA PHE A 363 -16.83 -1.90 -7.54
C PHE A 363 -17.92 -2.29 -6.54
N GLY A 364 -17.90 -1.77 -5.31
CA GLY A 364 -18.96 -2.01 -4.32
C GLY A 364 -20.34 -1.60 -4.83
N VAL A 365 -20.43 -0.44 -5.50
CA VAL A 365 -21.68 -0.01 -6.15
C VAL A 365 -22.07 -0.93 -7.31
N LEU A 366 -21.12 -1.37 -8.11
CA LEU A 366 -21.37 -2.34 -9.18
C LEU A 366 -21.88 -3.67 -8.63
N ALA A 367 -21.21 -4.20 -7.60
CA ALA A 367 -21.59 -5.47 -6.97
C ALA A 367 -22.98 -5.43 -6.32
N MET A 368 -23.42 -4.28 -5.80
CA MET A 368 -24.80 -4.11 -5.32
C MET A 368 -25.85 -4.16 -6.42
N ARG A 369 -25.50 -3.81 -7.65
CA ARG A 369 -26.43 -3.81 -8.81
C ARG A 369 -26.38 -5.11 -9.60
N THR A 370 -25.30 -5.88 -9.47
CA THR A 370 -25.10 -7.16 -10.17
C THR A 370 -25.00 -8.29 -9.18
N ASP A 371 -23.80 -8.70 -8.86
CA ASP A 371 -23.44 -9.69 -7.85
C ASP A 371 -21.94 -9.61 -7.56
N ILE A 372 -21.50 -10.01 -6.37
CA ILE A 372 -20.08 -10.03 -5.99
C ILE A 372 -19.25 -11.01 -6.84
N SER A 373 -19.88 -12.00 -7.47
CA SER A 373 -19.23 -12.99 -8.36
C SER A 373 -18.51 -12.38 -9.57
N VAL A 374 -18.84 -11.13 -9.92
CA VAL A 374 -18.15 -10.40 -11.02
C VAL A 374 -16.74 -9.94 -10.66
N LEU A 375 -16.29 -10.08 -9.39
CA LEU A 375 -14.97 -9.63 -8.94
C LEU A 375 -13.81 -10.14 -9.80
N PRO A 376 -13.68 -11.46 -10.09
CA PRO A 376 -12.57 -11.94 -10.93
C PRO A 376 -12.60 -11.38 -12.35
N ALA A 377 -13.79 -11.21 -12.93
CA ALA A 377 -13.93 -10.65 -14.26
C ALA A 377 -13.48 -9.17 -14.31
N ILE A 378 -13.88 -8.36 -13.34
CA ILE A 378 -13.44 -6.97 -13.23
C ILE A 378 -11.93 -6.89 -12.98
N PHE A 379 -11.38 -7.74 -12.10
CA PHE A 379 -9.94 -7.84 -11.88
C PHE A 379 -9.20 -8.16 -13.20
N LEU A 380 -9.66 -9.13 -13.97
CA LEU A 380 -9.07 -9.52 -15.25
C LEU A 380 -9.13 -8.38 -16.28
N ILE A 381 -10.24 -7.64 -16.35
CA ILE A 381 -10.37 -6.45 -17.21
C ILE A 381 -9.33 -5.40 -16.80
N LEU A 382 -9.23 -5.09 -15.51
CA LEU A 382 -8.26 -4.11 -15.00
C LEU A 382 -6.82 -4.53 -15.32
N MET A 383 -6.46 -5.79 -15.06
CA MET A 383 -5.12 -6.29 -15.35
C MET A 383 -4.80 -6.32 -16.85
N THR A 384 -5.78 -6.62 -17.70
CA THR A 384 -5.62 -6.57 -19.17
C THR A 384 -5.39 -5.14 -19.63
N VAL A 385 -6.19 -4.17 -19.17
CA VAL A 385 -6.01 -2.75 -19.52
C VAL A 385 -4.67 -2.24 -19.00
N MET A 386 -4.23 -2.68 -17.83
CA MET A 386 -2.93 -2.36 -17.28
C MET A 386 -1.80 -2.91 -18.15
N LEU A 387 -1.87 -4.18 -18.55
CA LEU A 387 -0.90 -4.81 -19.44
C LEU A 387 -0.78 -4.04 -20.77
N LEU A 388 -1.91 -3.73 -21.40
CA LEU A 388 -1.94 -2.94 -22.62
C LEU A 388 -1.35 -1.54 -22.44
N SER A 389 -1.61 -0.90 -21.30
CA SER A 389 -1.06 0.42 -20.96
C SER A 389 0.47 0.35 -20.79
N ALA A 390 0.98 -0.63 -20.06
CA ALA A 390 2.41 -0.84 -19.85
C ALA A 390 3.14 -1.16 -21.17
N GLU A 391 2.58 -2.03 -22.01
CA GLU A 391 3.15 -2.36 -23.32
C GLU A 391 3.09 -1.17 -24.28
N LYS A 392 2.07 -0.33 -24.20
CA LYS A 392 2.02 0.93 -24.97
C LYS A 392 3.17 1.87 -24.58
N VAL A 393 3.50 1.98 -23.29
CA VAL A 393 4.69 2.75 -22.83
C VAL A 393 5.94 2.15 -23.44
N ASN A 394 6.14 0.83 -23.33
CA ASN A 394 7.33 0.15 -23.86
C ASN A 394 7.51 0.38 -25.37
N ARG A 395 6.43 0.30 -26.16
CA ARG A 395 6.46 0.56 -27.62
C ARG A 395 6.80 2.01 -27.96
N ILE A 396 6.19 2.98 -27.25
CA ILE A 396 6.46 4.41 -27.47
C ILE A 396 7.94 4.72 -27.25
N LEU A 397 8.53 4.18 -26.17
CA LEU A 397 9.92 4.43 -25.83
C LEU A 397 10.89 3.72 -26.78
N HIS A 398 10.60 2.48 -27.20
CA HIS A 398 11.41 1.75 -28.16
C HIS A 398 11.47 2.47 -29.53
N ASN A 399 10.33 2.95 -30.02
CA ASN A 399 10.27 3.68 -31.28
C ASN A 399 11.04 5.02 -31.23
N HIS A 400 11.12 5.64 -30.06
CA HIS A 400 11.88 6.89 -29.87
C HIS A 400 13.39 6.64 -29.91
N SER A 401 13.86 5.55 -29.30
CA SER A 401 15.27 5.16 -29.33
C SER A 401 15.73 4.79 -30.74
N ALA A 402 14.87 4.13 -31.52
CA ALA A 402 15.16 3.75 -32.92
C ALA A 402 15.16 4.96 -33.86
N SER A 403 14.37 6.01 -33.57
CA SER A 403 14.36 7.23 -34.41
C SER A 403 15.47 8.24 -34.05
N ALA A 404 16.05 8.13 -32.86
CA ALA A 404 17.19 8.95 -32.44
C ALA A 404 18.57 8.41 -32.89
N GLN A 405 18.59 7.16 -33.37
CA GLN A 405 19.78 6.50 -33.95
C GLN A 405 19.85 6.58 -35.50
N LYS A 406 18.84 7.12 -36.13
CA LYS A 406 18.81 7.48 -37.54
C LYS A 406 19.02 8.97 -37.73
#